data_226800d16f50f65c03d189f0e9baf223
#
_entry.id   226800d16f50f65c03d189f0e9baf223
#
_cell.length_a   1.000
_cell.length_b   1.000
_cell.length_c   1.000
_cell.angle_alpha   90.00
_cell.angle_beta   90.00
_cell.angle_gamma   90.00
#
_symmetry.space_group_name_H-M   'P 1'
#
loop_
_entity.id
_entity.type
_entity.pdbx_description
1 polymer ?
#
loop_
_entity_poly.entity_id
_entity_poly.type
_entity_poly.pdbx_seq_one_letter_code
_entity_poly.pdbx_strand_id
1 'polypeptide(L)'
;PHVFSKKKISKKIQIRSKNLFKKLVENIIQFYQRIISKFSRKITIISPYINLLQSIKIQTLLKGFPYIMTFQHIAKSNEINFDKRDEITFKSTHDDFESFLNTQIKQYLPQAYLEKFKEYNHVAENNFPRKTKLIYTANAYQSDDLFKIWAAHKTSNESKLIIGQHGGTFGLSLHNQTEKHQLKISDKFISWGWQSQNFKNIVTKPSLKLHSHSKMSAMQNNKGKIVHV
;
A
#
# COMPACT_ATOMS: atom_id res chain seq x y z
N PRO A 1 -19.24 -39.85 25.14
CA PRO A 1 -19.68 -39.03 23.98
C PRO A 1 -19.96 -37.57 24.31
N HIS A 2 -20.35 -37.21 25.57
CA HIS A 2 -20.73 -35.83 25.91
C HIS A 2 -19.59 -34.84 26.10
N VAL A 3 -18.35 -35.24 26.30
CA VAL A 3 -17.20 -34.33 26.55
C VAL A 3 -16.69 -33.67 25.25
N PHE A 4 -16.81 -34.37 24.14
CA PHE A 4 -16.36 -33.79 22.82
C PHE A 4 -17.29 -32.70 22.28
N SER A 5 -18.57 -32.72 22.63
CA SER A 5 -19.55 -31.71 22.22
C SER A 5 -19.28 -30.33 22.85
N LYS A 6 -18.98 -30.28 24.16
CA LYS A 6 -18.75 -29.03 24.90
C LYS A 6 -17.50 -28.28 24.41
N LYS A 7 -16.40 -29.00 24.06
CA LYS A 7 -15.18 -28.39 23.56
C LYS A 7 -15.35 -27.77 22.18
N LYS A 8 -16.18 -28.37 21.32
CA LYS A 8 -16.46 -27.86 19.96
C LYS A 8 -17.34 -26.61 19.98
N ILE A 9 -18.31 -26.53 20.90
CA ILE A 9 -19.19 -25.38 21.08
C ILE A 9 -18.44 -24.21 21.68
N SER A 10 -17.60 -24.42 22.70
CA SER A 10 -16.75 -23.38 23.31
C SER A 10 -15.80 -22.77 22.29
N LYS A 11 -15.15 -23.57 21.43
CA LYS A 11 -14.26 -23.08 20.37
C LYS A 11 -15.01 -22.26 19.30
N LYS A 12 -16.24 -22.66 18.97
CA LYS A 12 -17.09 -21.94 18.00
C LYS A 12 -17.59 -20.60 18.56
N ILE A 13 -17.93 -20.52 19.84
CA ILE A 13 -18.32 -19.29 20.54
C ILE A 13 -17.11 -18.34 20.65
N GLN A 14 -15.93 -18.85 20.97
CA GLN A 14 -14.69 -18.06 21.09
C GLN A 14 -14.22 -17.49 19.75
N ILE A 15 -14.39 -18.23 18.64
CA ILE A 15 -14.12 -17.75 17.29
C ILE A 15 -15.15 -16.67 16.89
N ARG A 16 -16.41 -16.86 17.22
CA ARG A 16 -17.49 -15.89 16.91
C ARG A 16 -17.32 -14.58 17.68
N SER A 17 -16.93 -14.64 18.96
CA SER A 17 -16.66 -13.44 19.77
C SER A 17 -15.42 -12.68 19.30
N LYS A 18 -14.34 -13.36 18.93
CA LYS A 18 -13.15 -12.76 18.33
C LYS A 18 -13.45 -12.05 17.01
N ASN A 19 -14.31 -12.64 16.17
CA ASN A 19 -14.73 -12.03 14.91
C ASN A 19 -15.63 -10.81 15.13
N LEU A 20 -16.53 -10.83 16.12
CA LEU A 20 -17.35 -9.68 16.48
C LEU A 20 -16.52 -8.53 17.04
N PHE A 21 -15.59 -8.81 17.94
CA PHE A 21 -14.67 -7.80 18.48
C PHE A 21 -13.80 -7.17 17.38
N LYS A 22 -13.23 -8.01 16.50
CA LYS A 22 -12.46 -7.54 15.35
C LYS A 22 -13.29 -6.62 14.46
N LYS A 23 -14.52 -7.01 14.14
CA LYS A 23 -15.44 -6.21 13.32
C LYS A 23 -15.82 -4.88 14.01
N LEU A 24 -16.01 -4.88 15.33
CA LEU A 24 -16.28 -3.68 16.10
C LEU A 24 -15.09 -2.71 16.03
N VAL A 25 -13.87 -3.21 16.25
CA VAL A 25 -12.64 -2.41 16.16
C VAL A 25 -12.45 -1.85 14.74
N GLU A 26 -12.68 -2.64 13.72
CA GLU A 26 -12.63 -2.20 12.32
C GLU A 26 -13.63 -1.07 12.04
N ASN A 27 -14.87 -1.19 12.54
CA ASN A 27 -15.90 -0.16 12.39
C ASN A 27 -15.51 1.15 13.11
N ILE A 28 -14.95 1.06 14.31
CA ILE A 28 -14.46 2.24 15.06
C ILE A 28 -13.34 2.93 14.29
N ILE A 29 -12.38 2.17 13.77
CA ILE A 29 -11.28 2.72 12.98
C ILE A 29 -11.80 3.35 11.69
N GLN A 30 -12.75 2.73 11.00
CA GLN A 30 -13.36 3.29 9.80
C GLN A 30 -14.12 4.59 10.09
N PHE A 31 -14.85 4.64 11.19
CA PHE A 31 -15.54 5.86 11.63
C PHE A 31 -14.54 6.99 11.94
N TYR A 32 -13.50 6.69 12.70
CA TYR A 32 -12.39 7.60 12.96
C TYR A 32 -11.77 8.12 11.65
N GLN A 33 -11.49 7.25 10.70
CA GLN A 33 -10.93 7.62 9.41
C GLN A 33 -11.83 8.57 8.62
N ARG A 34 -13.15 8.29 8.58
CA ARG A 34 -14.13 9.16 7.90
C ARG A 34 -14.15 10.56 8.46
N ILE A 35 -14.03 10.70 9.79
CA ILE A 35 -13.94 12.01 10.43
C ILE A 35 -12.62 12.68 10.08
N ILE A 36 -11.52 11.99 10.28
CA ILE A 36 -10.16 12.53 10.10
C ILE A 36 -9.82 12.80 8.63
N SER A 37 -10.39 12.06 7.69
CA SER A 37 -10.21 12.30 6.26
C SER A 37 -10.67 13.69 5.81
N LYS A 38 -11.63 14.28 6.52
CA LYS A 38 -12.14 15.63 6.22
C LYS A 38 -11.15 16.76 6.55
N PHE A 39 -10.20 16.49 7.46
CA PHE A 39 -9.22 17.49 7.87
C PHE A 39 -8.03 17.53 6.90
N SER A 40 -7.51 18.73 6.67
CA SER A 40 -6.30 18.95 5.89
C SER A 40 -5.07 18.42 6.63
N ARG A 41 -4.17 17.76 5.92
CA ARG A 41 -2.92 17.22 6.45
C ARG A 41 -1.73 17.73 5.65
N LYS A 42 -0.64 18.00 6.35
CA LYS A 42 0.62 18.24 5.68
C LYS A 42 1.20 16.95 5.11
N ILE A 43 1.15 15.87 5.88
CA ILE A 43 1.74 14.58 5.54
C ILE A 43 0.75 13.45 5.82
N THR A 44 0.61 12.52 4.88
CA THR A 44 -0.15 11.28 5.03
C THR A 44 0.79 10.10 4.85
N ILE A 45 0.85 9.21 5.84
CA ILE A 45 1.70 8.02 5.84
C ILE A 45 0.82 6.79 5.73
N ILE A 46 1.01 6.00 4.67
CA ILE A 46 0.21 4.82 4.36
C ILE A 46 1.16 3.66 4.08
N SER A 47 0.95 2.54 4.74
CA SER A 47 1.75 1.32 4.57
C SER A 47 3.27 1.59 4.62
N PRO A 48 3.80 2.17 5.71
CA PRO A 48 5.19 2.63 5.79
C PRO A 48 6.20 1.51 6.03
N TYR A 49 5.79 0.26 6.08
CA TYR A 49 6.62 -0.92 6.37
C TYR A 49 7.32 -0.90 7.74
N ILE A 50 6.65 -0.27 8.71
CA ILE A 50 7.01 -0.26 10.13
C ILE A 50 5.80 -0.70 10.95
N ASN A 51 5.99 -1.00 12.23
CA ASN A 51 4.86 -1.39 13.07
C ASN A 51 3.88 -0.22 13.32
N LEU A 52 2.66 -0.56 13.70
CA LEU A 52 1.57 0.42 13.87
C LEU A 52 1.91 1.50 14.90
N LEU A 53 2.50 1.13 16.04
CA LEU A 53 2.83 2.08 17.10
C LEU A 53 3.89 3.10 16.65
N GLN A 54 4.92 2.63 15.93
CA GLN A 54 5.92 3.52 15.33
C GLN A 54 5.30 4.44 14.29
N SER A 55 4.40 3.92 13.44
CA SER A 55 3.68 4.74 12.46
C SER A 55 2.86 5.82 13.13
N ILE A 56 2.11 5.50 14.17
CA ILE A 56 1.32 6.46 14.96
C ILE A 56 2.25 7.51 15.56
N LYS A 57 3.34 7.09 16.22
CA LYS A 57 4.32 8.00 16.83
C LYS A 57 4.90 8.99 15.82
N ILE A 58 5.32 8.52 14.66
CA ILE A 58 5.88 9.38 13.59
C ILE A 58 4.82 10.40 13.12
N GLN A 59 3.60 9.95 12.85
CA GLN A 59 2.53 10.82 12.40
C GLN A 59 2.20 11.90 13.44
N THR A 60 2.19 11.55 14.73
CA THR A 60 1.97 12.50 15.83
C THR A 60 3.11 13.52 15.97
N LEU A 61 4.38 13.07 15.87
CA LEU A 61 5.55 13.94 15.87
C LEU A 61 5.53 14.94 14.71
N LEU A 62 4.98 14.56 13.58
CA LEU A 62 4.78 15.42 12.41
C LEU A 62 3.54 16.34 12.54
N LYS A 63 2.98 16.44 13.74
CA LYS A 63 1.79 17.25 14.06
C LYS A 63 0.57 16.88 13.18
N GLY A 64 0.44 15.61 12.85
CA GLY A 64 -0.67 15.04 12.10
C GLY A 64 -1.53 14.13 12.96
N PHE A 65 -2.82 14.04 12.64
CA PHE A 65 -3.66 12.98 13.19
C PHE A 65 -3.25 11.65 12.55
N PRO A 66 -2.98 10.57 13.31
CA PRO A 66 -2.55 9.31 12.74
C PRO A 66 -3.58 8.76 11.76
N TYR A 67 -3.14 8.38 10.57
CA TYR A 67 -3.93 7.62 9.63
C TYR A 67 -3.66 6.14 9.86
N ILE A 68 -4.70 5.39 10.18
CA ILE A 68 -4.64 3.95 10.42
C ILE A 68 -5.31 3.28 9.22
N MET A 69 -4.52 2.62 8.38
CA MET A 69 -5.05 1.93 7.21
C MET A 69 -5.94 0.76 7.64
N THR A 70 -7.16 0.70 7.12
CA THR A 70 -8.03 -0.47 7.19
C THR A 70 -8.23 -1.02 5.78
N PHE A 71 -8.29 -2.35 5.68
CA PHE A 71 -8.64 -2.99 4.43
C PHE A 71 -10.12 -2.73 4.13
N GLN A 72 -10.38 -2.05 3.03
CA GLN A 72 -11.73 -1.87 2.52
C GLN A 72 -12.03 -3.02 1.55
N HIS A 73 -13.09 -3.75 1.83
CA HIS A 73 -13.58 -4.77 0.92
C HIS A 73 -14.62 -4.13 0.00
N ILE A 74 -14.26 -3.95 -1.25
CA ILE A 74 -15.24 -3.66 -2.30
C ILE A 74 -15.76 -5.01 -2.80
N ALA A 75 -17.06 -5.14 -2.87
CA ALA A 75 -17.69 -6.37 -3.32
C ALA A 75 -17.15 -6.76 -4.70
N LYS A 76 -16.69 -7.99 -4.83
CA LYS A 76 -16.32 -8.53 -6.14
C LYS A 76 -17.58 -8.63 -6.96
N SER A 77 -17.59 -8.12 -8.19
CA SER A 77 -18.56 -8.45 -9.19
C SER A 77 -17.98 -9.54 -10.07
N ASN A 78 -18.80 -10.50 -10.44
CA ASN A 78 -18.41 -11.50 -11.44
C ASN A 78 -18.79 -11.03 -12.86
N GLU A 79 -19.43 -9.89 -12.99
CA GLU A 79 -19.89 -9.37 -14.26
C GLU A 79 -18.81 -8.52 -14.91
N ILE A 80 -18.35 -8.96 -16.06
CA ILE A 80 -17.46 -8.23 -16.95
C ILE A 80 -18.34 -7.56 -18.01
N ASN A 81 -18.17 -6.27 -18.21
CA ASN A 81 -18.87 -5.55 -19.28
C ASN A 81 -17.99 -5.56 -20.53
N PHE A 82 -18.27 -6.52 -21.42
CA PHE A 82 -17.51 -6.68 -22.67
C PHE A 82 -17.69 -5.49 -23.60
N ASP A 83 -18.89 -4.91 -23.72
CA ASP A 83 -19.15 -3.75 -24.58
C ASP A 83 -18.24 -2.59 -24.19
N LYS A 84 -18.16 -2.30 -22.88
CA LYS A 84 -17.29 -1.25 -22.37
C LYS A 84 -15.80 -1.55 -22.58
N ARG A 85 -15.40 -2.82 -22.62
CA ARG A 85 -14.02 -3.23 -22.91
C ARG A 85 -13.70 -3.08 -24.39
N ASP A 86 -14.67 -3.30 -25.26
CA ASP A 86 -14.51 -3.14 -26.70
C ASP A 86 -14.40 -1.67 -27.13
N GLU A 87 -14.95 -0.73 -26.34
CA GLU A 87 -14.75 0.71 -26.54
C GLU A 87 -13.28 1.15 -26.36
N ILE A 88 -12.44 0.35 -25.69
CA ILE A 88 -11.03 0.67 -25.51
C ILE A 88 -10.32 0.53 -26.87
N THR A 89 -9.83 1.64 -27.40
CA THR A 89 -9.09 1.68 -28.65
C THR A 89 -7.60 1.87 -28.40
N PHE A 90 -6.79 1.17 -29.19
CA PHE A 90 -5.34 1.35 -29.20
C PHE A 90 -4.92 1.90 -30.56
N LYS A 91 -3.77 2.57 -30.59
CA LYS A 91 -3.17 2.96 -31.89
C LYS A 91 -2.90 1.69 -32.69
N SER A 92 -3.16 1.75 -33.99
CA SER A 92 -2.80 0.68 -34.89
C SER A 92 -1.30 0.46 -34.88
N THR A 93 -0.88 -0.78 -34.84
CA THR A 93 0.54 -1.20 -34.88
C THR A 93 0.73 -2.24 -35.97
N HIS A 94 1.90 -2.26 -36.57
CA HIS A 94 2.31 -3.32 -37.51
C HIS A 94 3.08 -4.44 -36.79
N ASP A 95 3.29 -4.31 -35.48
CA ASP A 95 3.93 -5.33 -34.65
C ASP A 95 2.91 -6.35 -34.16
N ASP A 96 3.11 -7.63 -34.47
CA ASP A 96 2.21 -8.72 -34.11
C ASP A 96 2.09 -8.91 -32.62
N PHE A 97 3.19 -8.68 -31.87
CA PHE A 97 3.18 -8.79 -30.42
C PHE A 97 2.40 -7.65 -29.76
N GLU A 98 2.57 -6.41 -30.23
CA GLU A 98 1.77 -5.28 -29.75
C GLU A 98 0.28 -5.46 -30.07
N SER A 99 -0.03 -5.97 -31.26
CA SER A 99 -1.41 -6.27 -31.66
C SER A 99 -2.03 -7.33 -30.74
N PHE A 100 -1.29 -8.39 -30.45
CA PHE A 100 -1.71 -9.40 -29.47
C PHE A 100 -1.92 -8.79 -28.06
N LEU A 101 -0.96 -7.98 -27.57
CA LEU A 101 -1.08 -7.31 -26.27
C LEU A 101 -2.32 -6.43 -26.19
N ASN A 102 -2.61 -5.64 -27.21
CA ASN A 102 -3.78 -4.78 -27.25
C ASN A 102 -5.10 -5.55 -27.09
N THR A 103 -5.17 -6.75 -27.67
CA THR A 103 -6.29 -7.66 -27.49
C THR A 103 -6.36 -8.19 -26.05
N GLN A 104 -5.22 -8.63 -25.49
CA GLN A 104 -5.18 -9.19 -24.14
C GLN A 104 -5.48 -8.13 -23.06
N ILE A 105 -4.98 -6.90 -23.21
CA ILE A 105 -5.22 -5.82 -22.25
C ILE A 105 -6.72 -5.59 -22.06
N LYS A 106 -7.51 -5.59 -23.12
CA LYS A 106 -8.98 -5.45 -23.03
C LYS A 106 -9.60 -6.51 -22.11
N GLN A 107 -9.16 -7.77 -22.24
CA GLN A 107 -9.72 -8.88 -21.46
C GLN A 107 -9.27 -8.87 -20.00
N TYR A 108 -7.98 -8.56 -19.75
CA TYR A 108 -7.36 -8.70 -18.44
C TYR A 108 -7.25 -7.42 -17.63
N LEU A 109 -7.77 -6.29 -18.15
CA LEU A 109 -7.81 -5.05 -17.37
C LEU A 109 -8.59 -5.25 -16.07
N PRO A 110 -8.01 -4.93 -14.90
CA PRO A 110 -8.73 -5.09 -13.63
C PRO A 110 -10.00 -4.25 -13.59
N GLN A 111 -11.11 -4.85 -13.11
CA GLN A 111 -12.40 -4.17 -12.99
C GLN A 111 -12.34 -2.87 -12.19
N ALA A 112 -11.41 -2.77 -11.23
CA ALA A 112 -11.17 -1.57 -10.43
C ALA A 112 -10.88 -0.33 -11.30
N TYR A 113 -10.31 -0.51 -12.49
CA TYR A 113 -9.93 0.59 -13.38
C TYR A 113 -10.89 0.80 -14.55
N LEU A 114 -11.95 -0.01 -14.66
CA LEU A 114 -12.92 0.11 -15.73
C LEU A 114 -14.35 0.05 -15.19
N GLU A 115 -14.92 -1.16 -14.99
CA GLU A 115 -16.33 -1.32 -14.62
C GLU A 115 -16.66 -0.70 -13.28
N LYS A 116 -15.77 -0.89 -12.30
CA LYS A 116 -15.94 -0.44 -10.91
C LYS A 116 -15.18 0.84 -10.56
N PHE A 117 -14.60 1.51 -11.54
CA PHE A 117 -13.76 2.68 -11.27
C PHE A 117 -14.50 3.76 -10.46
N LYS A 118 -15.77 4.04 -10.78
CA LYS A 118 -16.58 5.02 -10.04
C LYS A 118 -16.78 4.63 -8.57
N GLU A 119 -17.02 3.34 -8.30
CA GLU A 119 -17.20 2.81 -6.95
C GLU A 119 -15.88 2.93 -6.16
N TYR A 120 -14.76 2.48 -6.75
CA TYR A 120 -13.44 2.58 -6.15
C TYR A 120 -13.04 4.03 -5.88
N ASN A 121 -13.29 4.95 -6.81
CA ASN A 121 -13.00 6.36 -6.63
C ASN A 121 -13.82 6.96 -5.48
N HIS A 122 -15.13 6.67 -5.41
CA HIS A 122 -15.99 7.12 -4.33
C HIS A 122 -15.51 6.61 -2.96
N VAL A 123 -15.16 5.33 -2.86
CA VAL A 123 -14.62 4.74 -1.62
C VAL A 123 -13.28 5.37 -1.27
N ALA A 124 -12.40 5.58 -2.23
CA ALA A 124 -11.10 6.23 -2.02
C ALA A 124 -11.26 7.65 -1.49
N GLU A 125 -12.10 8.48 -2.09
CA GLU A 125 -12.36 9.86 -1.66
C GLU A 125 -12.93 9.96 -0.23
N ASN A 126 -13.72 8.97 0.19
CA ASN A 126 -14.35 8.97 1.51
C ASN A 126 -13.47 8.41 2.63
N ASN A 127 -12.48 7.57 2.30
CA ASN A 127 -11.64 6.90 3.29
C ASN A 127 -10.24 7.48 3.42
N PHE A 128 -9.73 8.15 2.40
CA PHE A 128 -8.42 8.78 2.45
C PHE A 128 -8.50 10.30 2.67
N PRO A 129 -7.43 10.93 3.19
CA PRO A 129 -7.42 12.37 3.44
C PRO A 129 -7.74 13.19 2.19
N ARG A 130 -8.69 14.11 2.31
CA ARG A 130 -9.11 14.97 1.18
C ARG A 130 -8.03 15.94 0.74
N LYS A 131 -7.25 16.47 1.69
CA LYS A 131 -6.15 17.39 1.43
C LYS A 131 -4.88 16.87 2.09
N THR A 132 -3.84 16.67 1.31
CA THR A 132 -2.49 16.33 1.79
C THR A 132 -1.47 17.01 0.87
N LYS A 133 -0.32 17.42 1.42
CA LYS A 133 0.77 17.98 0.63
C LYS A 133 1.80 16.93 0.26
N LEU A 134 1.95 15.93 1.12
CA LEU A 134 2.94 14.90 0.97
C LEU A 134 2.34 13.52 1.34
N ILE A 135 2.55 12.57 0.47
CA ILE A 135 2.16 11.17 0.64
C ILE A 135 3.42 10.35 0.80
N TYR A 136 3.50 9.56 1.87
CA TYR A 136 4.56 8.58 2.06
C TYR A 136 3.99 7.17 2.07
N THR A 137 4.59 6.28 1.31
CA THR A 137 4.31 4.84 1.34
C THR A 137 5.56 4.03 1.09
N ALA A 138 5.58 2.78 1.54
CA ALA A 138 6.62 1.83 1.15
C ALA A 138 6.11 0.83 0.12
N ASN A 139 4.85 0.39 0.20
CA ASN A 139 4.35 -0.68 -0.67
C ASN A 139 2.87 -0.59 -1.09
N ALA A 140 2.10 0.41 -0.62
CA ALA A 140 0.68 0.51 -0.98
C ALA A 140 0.44 0.65 -2.50
N TYR A 141 1.38 1.27 -3.21
CA TYR A 141 1.31 1.44 -4.67
C TYR A 141 1.33 0.09 -5.44
N GLN A 142 1.74 -1.02 -4.82
CA GLN A 142 1.82 -2.32 -5.49
C GLN A 142 0.45 -3.01 -5.60
N SER A 143 -0.28 -3.11 -4.51
CA SER A 143 -1.45 -3.99 -4.39
C SER A 143 -2.72 -3.31 -3.89
N ASP A 144 -2.66 -2.05 -3.47
CA ASP A 144 -3.83 -1.32 -2.97
C ASP A 144 -4.38 -0.40 -4.06
N ASP A 145 -5.41 -0.86 -4.76
CA ASP A 145 -6.01 -0.10 -5.86
C ASP A 145 -6.73 1.16 -5.39
N LEU A 146 -7.29 1.17 -4.18
CA LEU A 146 -7.86 2.39 -3.59
C LEU A 146 -6.78 3.43 -3.31
N PHE A 147 -5.63 3.00 -2.79
CA PHE A 147 -4.48 3.89 -2.61
C PHE A 147 -4.00 4.45 -3.95
N LYS A 148 -3.87 3.60 -4.98
CA LYS A 148 -3.40 4.03 -6.31
C LYS A 148 -4.30 5.11 -6.90
N ILE A 149 -5.63 4.89 -6.87
CA ILE A 149 -6.62 5.85 -7.39
C ILE A 149 -6.55 7.16 -6.62
N TRP A 150 -6.54 7.08 -5.27
CA TRP A 150 -6.43 8.27 -4.43
C TRP A 150 -5.11 9.02 -4.63
N ALA A 151 -3.98 8.31 -4.61
CA ALA A 151 -2.66 8.90 -4.76
C ALA A 151 -2.50 9.57 -6.14
N ALA A 152 -2.96 8.93 -7.22
CA ALA A 152 -2.95 9.51 -8.56
C ALA A 152 -3.74 10.82 -8.61
N HIS A 153 -4.95 10.83 -8.03
CA HIS A 153 -5.76 12.06 -7.96
C HIS A 153 -5.07 13.16 -7.12
N LYS A 154 -4.39 12.82 -6.02
CA LYS A 154 -3.70 13.80 -5.19
C LYS A 154 -2.42 14.33 -5.85
N THR A 155 -1.65 13.48 -6.51
CA THR A 155 -0.43 13.90 -7.22
C THR A 155 -0.74 14.75 -8.45
N SER A 156 -1.85 14.50 -9.14
CA SER A 156 -2.36 15.38 -10.20
C SER A 156 -2.75 16.77 -9.68
N ASN A 157 -3.01 16.91 -8.37
CA ASN A 157 -3.34 18.16 -7.69
C ASN A 157 -2.18 18.61 -6.76
N GLU A 158 -0.95 18.53 -7.25
CA GLU A 158 0.27 19.06 -6.64
C GLU A 158 0.77 18.37 -5.35
N SER A 159 0.13 17.30 -4.87
CA SER A 159 0.69 16.53 -3.77
C SER A 159 1.97 15.82 -4.21
N LYS A 160 2.94 15.70 -3.32
CA LYS A 160 4.19 14.98 -3.59
C LYS A 160 4.15 13.56 -3.09
N LEU A 161 4.59 12.61 -3.90
CA LEU A 161 4.68 11.20 -3.54
C LEU A 161 6.11 10.83 -3.18
N ILE A 162 6.29 10.35 -1.95
CA ILE A 162 7.54 9.76 -1.48
C ILE A 162 7.35 8.26 -1.32
N ILE A 163 8.21 7.47 -1.94
CA ILE A 163 8.23 6.01 -1.77
C ILE A 163 9.48 5.62 -0.99
N GLY A 164 9.31 4.84 0.06
CA GLY A 164 10.41 4.25 0.82
C GLY A 164 10.71 2.83 0.37
N GLN A 165 11.99 2.50 0.28
CA GLN A 165 12.43 1.12 0.04
C GLN A 165 11.86 0.18 1.10
N HIS A 166 11.41 -1.00 0.69
CA HIS A 166 10.81 -2.01 1.58
C HIS A 166 11.44 -3.40 1.46
N GLY A 167 12.34 -3.61 0.51
CA GLY A 167 13.02 -4.87 0.26
C GLY A 167 14.52 -4.72 0.00
N GLY A 168 15.26 -5.82 0.08
CA GLY A 168 16.72 -5.85 -0.05
C GLY A 168 17.25 -5.93 -1.47
N THR A 169 16.40 -6.19 -2.48
CA THR A 169 16.86 -6.38 -3.87
C THR A 169 17.05 -5.07 -4.64
N PHE A 170 16.59 -3.94 -4.09
CA PHE A 170 16.70 -2.64 -4.72
C PHE A 170 18.14 -2.12 -4.70
N GLY A 171 18.60 -1.59 -5.82
CA GLY A 171 19.97 -1.13 -6.02
C GLY A 171 20.99 -2.23 -6.32
N LEU A 172 20.56 -3.51 -6.40
CA LEU A 172 21.44 -4.66 -6.63
C LEU A 172 21.21 -5.32 -7.99
N SER A 173 20.01 -5.25 -8.55
CA SER A 173 19.63 -5.92 -9.78
C SER A 173 19.62 -4.98 -10.98
N LEU A 174 20.24 -5.39 -12.08
CA LEU A 174 20.22 -4.62 -13.34
C LEU A 174 18.82 -4.52 -13.96
N HIS A 175 17.97 -5.51 -13.74
CA HIS A 175 16.65 -5.61 -14.36
C HIS A 175 15.51 -5.70 -13.32
N ASN A 176 15.46 -4.76 -12.39
CA ASN A 176 14.37 -4.69 -11.43
C ASN A 176 13.28 -3.72 -11.92
N GLN A 177 12.23 -4.27 -12.54
CA GLN A 177 11.11 -3.46 -13.05
C GLN A 177 10.33 -2.77 -11.93
N THR A 178 10.22 -3.41 -10.76
CA THR A 178 9.55 -2.82 -9.60
C THR A 178 10.32 -1.60 -9.09
N GLU A 179 11.65 -1.66 -9.05
CA GLU A 179 12.50 -0.52 -8.71
C GLU A 179 12.32 0.63 -9.71
N LYS A 180 12.44 0.32 -11.01
CA LYS A 180 12.25 1.33 -12.07
C LYS A 180 10.89 1.99 -11.99
N HIS A 181 9.84 1.21 -11.72
CA HIS A 181 8.49 1.74 -11.56
C HIS A 181 8.40 2.72 -10.39
N GLN A 182 8.89 2.34 -9.19
CA GLN A 182 8.89 3.21 -8.01
C GLN A 182 9.63 4.52 -8.24
N LEU A 183 10.79 4.44 -8.88
CA LEU A 183 11.63 5.61 -9.20
C LEU A 183 10.93 6.56 -10.18
N LYS A 184 10.15 6.01 -11.12
CA LYS A 184 9.43 6.81 -12.12
C LYS A 184 8.21 7.51 -11.55
N ILE A 185 7.45 6.85 -10.65
CA ILE A 185 6.19 7.39 -10.13
C ILE A 185 6.38 8.28 -8.90
N SER A 186 7.54 8.28 -8.25
CA SER A 186 7.79 9.04 -7.03
C SER A 186 8.52 10.36 -7.29
N ASP A 187 8.12 11.42 -6.57
CA ASP A 187 8.91 12.67 -6.52
C ASP A 187 10.24 12.47 -5.78
N LYS A 188 10.22 11.63 -4.73
CA LYS A 188 11.42 11.19 -4.01
C LYS A 188 11.31 9.73 -3.66
N PHE A 189 12.43 9.01 -3.80
CA PHE A 189 12.58 7.63 -3.37
C PHE A 189 13.61 7.53 -2.25
N ILE A 190 13.23 6.97 -1.11
CA ILE A 190 14.15 6.80 0.02
C ILE A 190 14.80 5.43 -0.06
N SER A 191 16.07 5.39 -0.44
CA SER A 191 16.87 4.17 -0.51
C SER A 191 17.55 3.85 0.82
N TRP A 192 17.94 2.59 1.02
CA TRP A 192 18.72 2.14 2.17
C TRP A 192 20.23 2.26 1.92
N GLY A 193 20.69 3.43 1.46
CA GLY A 193 22.12 3.77 1.34
C GLY A 193 22.68 3.74 -0.08
N TRP A 194 21.94 3.25 -1.07
CA TRP A 194 22.39 3.27 -2.47
C TRP A 194 21.89 4.49 -3.25
N GLN A 195 22.59 4.82 -4.32
CA GLN A 195 22.28 5.91 -5.25
C GLN A 195 22.32 5.38 -6.67
N SER A 196 21.78 6.16 -7.61
CA SER A 196 21.87 5.90 -9.05
C SER A 196 22.17 7.19 -9.80
N GLN A 197 23.04 7.11 -10.79
CA GLN A 197 23.34 8.23 -11.66
C GLN A 197 22.15 8.59 -12.58
N ASN A 198 21.32 7.59 -12.90
CA ASN A 198 20.19 7.74 -13.82
C ASN A 198 18.94 8.37 -13.16
N PHE A 199 18.86 8.37 -11.82
CA PHE A 199 17.71 8.85 -11.07
C PHE A 199 18.11 9.85 -9.98
N LYS A 200 17.84 11.12 -10.22
CA LYS A 200 18.19 12.24 -9.29
C LYS A 200 17.20 12.38 -8.11
N ASN A 201 16.12 11.62 -8.09
CA ASN A 201 15.10 11.67 -7.04
C ASN A 201 15.38 10.72 -5.87
N ILE A 202 16.48 9.98 -5.88
CA ILE A 202 16.88 9.08 -4.80
C ILE A 202 17.48 9.87 -3.64
N VAL A 203 16.99 9.59 -2.43
CA VAL A 203 17.48 10.13 -1.16
C VAL A 203 17.92 8.96 -0.28
N THR A 204 19.20 8.92 0.07
CA THR A 204 19.74 7.86 0.92
C THR A 204 19.45 8.11 2.39
N LYS A 205 18.86 7.14 3.06
CA LYS A 205 18.58 7.16 4.50
C LYS A 205 18.72 5.76 5.09
N PRO A 206 18.98 5.64 6.40
CA PRO A 206 18.89 4.36 7.08
C PRO A 206 17.50 3.73 6.96
N SER A 207 17.43 2.40 6.99
CA SER A 207 16.16 1.68 6.96
C SER A 207 15.31 1.99 8.19
N LEU A 208 14.10 2.50 8.00
CA LEU A 208 13.14 2.71 9.09
C LEU A 208 12.78 1.40 9.81
N LYS A 209 12.78 0.28 9.08
CA LYS A 209 12.50 -1.05 9.64
C LYS A 209 13.56 -1.47 10.64
N LEU A 210 14.83 -1.18 10.38
CA LEU A 210 15.95 -1.57 11.25
C LEU A 210 16.08 -0.67 12.49
N HIS A 211 15.48 0.51 12.47
CA HIS A 211 15.55 1.43 13.62
C HIS A 211 15.03 0.81 14.93
N SER A 212 14.02 -0.05 14.88
CA SER A 212 13.51 -0.76 16.05
C SER A 212 14.49 -1.80 16.60
N HIS A 213 15.43 -2.27 15.77
CA HIS A 213 16.45 -3.27 16.15
C HIS A 213 17.78 -2.63 16.56
N SER A 214 17.97 -1.33 16.39
CA SER A 214 19.22 -0.63 16.77
C SER A 214 19.56 -0.75 18.26
N LYS A 215 18.58 -1.01 19.12
CA LYS A 215 18.79 -1.27 20.54
C LYS A 215 19.32 -2.69 20.84
N MET A 216 19.29 -3.60 19.87
CA MET A 216 19.80 -4.98 20.06
C MET A 216 21.30 -5.09 19.84
N SER A 217 21.96 -4.08 19.28
CA SER A 217 23.42 -4.11 19.06
C SER A 217 24.26 -3.94 20.33
N ALA A 218 23.65 -3.72 21.48
CA ALA A 218 24.34 -3.63 22.78
C ALA A 218 24.60 -4.99 23.43
N MET A 219 24.36 -6.12 22.76
CA MET A 219 24.93 -7.43 23.21
C MET A 219 26.41 -7.54 22.79
N GLN A 220 27.24 -6.66 23.35
CA GLN A 220 28.67 -6.87 23.41
C GLN A 220 28.93 -8.12 24.24
N ASN A 221 29.74 -9.02 23.69
CA ASN A 221 30.36 -10.20 24.29
C ASN A 221 29.84 -11.58 23.89
N ASN A 222 29.28 -11.73 22.74
CA ASN A 222 29.29 -13.06 22.17
C ASN A 222 30.27 -13.09 20.99
N LYS A 223 31.26 -13.99 21.08
CA LYS A 223 32.06 -14.44 19.92
C LYS A 223 31.11 -15.08 18.91
N GLY A 224 30.28 -14.23 18.27
CA GLY A 224 29.28 -14.66 17.31
C GLY A 224 29.97 -15.23 16.08
N LYS A 225 29.57 -16.42 15.66
CA LYS A 225 29.91 -16.94 14.35
C LYS A 225 29.04 -16.20 13.33
N ILE A 226 29.67 -15.64 12.31
CA ILE A 226 28.92 -15.13 11.14
C ILE A 226 28.42 -16.36 10.39
N VAL A 227 27.10 -16.55 10.37
CA VAL A 227 26.47 -17.55 9.52
C VAL A 227 26.07 -16.84 8.23
N HIS A 228 26.72 -17.19 7.14
CA HIS A 228 26.31 -16.80 5.81
C HIS A 228 25.21 -17.78 5.36
N VAL A 229 24.01 -17.27 5.12
CA VAL A 229 22.88 -18.03 4.57
C VAL A 229 22.75 -17.70 3.12
#